data_db9b7caca5f4dd2a4d49acf7aed5436d
#
_entry.id   db9b7caca5f4dd2a4d49acf7aed5436d
#
_cell.length_a   1.000
_cell.length_b   1.000
_cell.length_c   1.000
_cell.angle_alpha   90.00
_cell.angle_beta   90.00
_cell.angle_gamma   90.00
#
_symmetry.space_group_name_H-M   'P 1'
#
loop_
_entity.id
_entity.type
_entity.pdbx_description
1 polymer ?
#
loop_
_entity_poly.entity_id
_entity_poly.type
_entity_poly.pdbx_seq_one_letter_code
_entity_poly.pdbx_strand_id
1 'polypeptide(L)'
;VGRESTPPARLDDAVVMSLTPDRVDVVLRSKVDAAWHLHELTRDLDVSAFVMFSSMAGLVGSSGQANYAAANSFLDALAAHRRAHGLPAISLGWGLWDQASAMTGGLDAADLARLGREGVLALSTAEALELFDTAMIVDEPFLAPARIDLTALRAHAVAVPPMFST
;
A
#
# COMPACT_ATOMS: atom_id res chain seq x y z
N VAL A 1 4.92 -7.09 -31.42
CA VAL A 1 4.42 -6.14 -30.41
C VAL A 1 4.96 -6.64 -29.07
N GLY A 2 6.11 -6.06 -28.62
CA GLY A 2 6.74 -6.42 -27.36
C GLY A 2 5.86 -5.97 -26.21
N ARG A 3 5.52 -6.88 -25.29
CA ARG A 3 5.02 -6.53 -23.97
C ARG A 3 6.22 -6.01 -23.19
N GLU A 4 6.35 -4.71 -23.03
CA GLU A 4 7.14 -4.15 -21.95
C GLU A 4 6.40 -4.46 -20.65
N SER A 5 6.89 -5.45 -19.91
CA SER A 5 6.45 -5.65 -18.55
C SER A 5 7.04 -4.52 -17.71
N THR A 6 6.18 -3.67 -17.16
CA THR A 6 6.60 -2.72 -16.11
C THR A 6 7.34 -3.53 -15.03
N PRO A 7 8.58 -3.16 -14.67
CA PRO A 7 9.28 -3.89 -13.64
C PRO A 7 8.48 -3.85 -12.34
N PRO A 8 8.45 -4.94 -11.57
CA PRO A 8 7.75 -4.96 -10.28
C PRO A 8 8.29 -3.84 -9.39
N ALA A 9 7.41 -3.29 -8.55
CA ALA A 9 7.80 -2.27 -7.56
C ALA A 9 9.07 -2.73 -6.82
N ARG A 10 10.14 -1.94 -6.91
CA ARG A 10 11.40 -2.28 -6.25
C ARG A 10 11.30 -1.86 -4.79
N LEU A 11 11.53 -2.82 -3.89
CA LEU A 11 11.82 -2.54 -2.49
C LEU A 11 13.34 -2.33 -2.36
N ASP A 12 13.72 -1.31 -1.61
CA ASP A 12 15.10 -1.10 -1.17
C ASP A 12 15.04 -0.67 0.30
N ASP A 13 14.65 -1.64 1.13
CA ASP A 13 14.37 -1.47 2.54
C ASP A 13 15.66 -1.21 3.33
N ALA A 14 15.61 -0.21 4.22
CA ALA A 14 16.68 0.09 5.16
C ALA A 14 16.14 0.90 6.34
N VAL A 15 16.82 0.79 7.49
CA VAL A 15 16.57 1.73 8.58
C VAL A 15 16.91 3.15 8.14
N VAL A 16 16.18 4.15 8.65
CA VAL A 16 16.28 5.55 8.23
C VAL A 16 17.73 6.06 8.20
N MET A 17 18.54 5.65 9.18
CA MET A 17 19.97 6.02 9.26
C MET A 17 20.83 5.46 8.12
N SER A 18 20.36 4.47 7.38
CA SER A 18 21.04 3.81 6.27
C SER A 18 20.42 4.12 4.91
N LEU A 19 19.37 4.93 4.87
CA LEU A 19 18.76 5.37 3.62
C LEU A 19 19.67 6.40 2.95
N THR A 20 20.06 6.10 1.72
CA THR A 20 20.74 7.06 0.84
C THR A 20 19.75 7.67 -0.14
N PRO A 21 20.04 8.84 -0.73
CA PRO A 21 19.20 9.42 -1.78
C PRO A 21 18.88 8.43 -2.92
N ASP A 22 19.87 7.67 -3.38
CA ASP A 22 19.70 6.69 -4.47
C ASP A 22 18.68 5.59 -4.09
N ARG A 23 18.71 5.11 -2.84
CA ARG A 23 17.75 4.09 -2.35
C ARG A 23 16.34 4.65 -2.26
N VAL A 24 16.22 5.90 -1.84
CA VAL A 24 14.92 6.60 -1.80
C VAL A 24 14.41 6.79 -3.23
N ASP A 25 15.24 7.29 -4.15
CA ASP A 25 14.89 7.52 -5.54
C ASP A 25 14.38 6.28 -6.26
N VAL A 26 15.02 5.13 -6.03
CA VAL A 26 14.62 3.86 -6.66
C VAL A 26 13.17 3.51 -6.31
N VAL A 27 12.78 3.69 -5.05
CA VAL A 27 11.42 3.38 -4.58
C VAL A 27 10.43 4.45 -5.05
N LEU A 28 10.78 5.74 -4.93
CA LEU A 28 9.92 6.84 -5.32
C LEU A 28 9.63 6.82 -6.83
N ARG A 29 10.62 6.62 -7.69
CA ARG A 29 10.42 6.56 -9.14
C ARG A 29 9.41 5.50 -9.56
N SER A 30 9.44 4.34 -8.92
CA SER A 30 8.54 3.23 -9.27
C SER A 30 7.09 3.46 -8.87
N LYS A 31 6.82 4.31 -7.88
CA LYS A 31 5.47 4.58 -7.38
C LYS A 31 5.05 6.03 -7.58
N VAL A 32 5.84 6.98 -7.09
CA VAL A 32 5.49 8.41 -7.09
C VAL A 32 5.51 8.97 -8.50
N ASP A 33 6.66 8.86 -9.20
CA ASP A 33 6.79 9.41 -10.55
C ASP A 33 5.83 8.73 -11.52
N ALA A 34 5.70 7.40 -11.42
CA ALA A 34 4.78 6.63 -12.26
C ALA A 34 3.32 7.07 -12.03
N ALA A 35 2.88 7.20 -10.78
CA ALA A 35 1.52 7.61 -10.46
C ALA A 35 1.26 9.08 -10.87
N TRP A 36 2.25 9.96 -10.68
CA TRP A 36 2.15 11.36 -11.10
C TRP A 36 2.06 11.49 -12.62
N HIS A 37 2.90 10.78 -13.36
CA HIS A 37 2.83 10.79 -14.83
C HIS A 37 1.48 10.27 -15.33
N LEU A 38 0.95 9.19 -14.73
CA LEU A 38 -0.38 8.70 -15.07
C LEU A 38 -1.47 9.73 -14.74
N HIS A 39 -1.35 10.44 -13.61
CA HIS A 39 -2.26 11.54 -13.29
C HIS A 39 -2.24 12.62 -14.38
N GLU A 40 -1.06 13.12 -14.74
CA GLU A 40 -0.91 14.15 -15.77
C GLU A 40 -1.47 13.71 -17.13
N LEU A 41 -1.20 12.46 -17.52
CA LEU A 41 -1.66 11.91 -18.80
C LEU A 41 -3.17 11.62 -18.85
N THR A 42 -3.81 11.46 -17.70
CA THR A 42 -5.23 11.09 -17.62
C THR A 42 -6.15 12.17 -17.07
N ARG A 43 -5.62 13.31 -16.65
CA ARG A 43 -6.42 14.37 -16.02
C ARG A 43 -7.48 14.97 -16.93
N ASP A 44 -7.21 15.01 -18.25
CA ASP A 44 -8.11 15.57 -19.25
C ASP A 44 -8.86 14.46 -20.02
N LEU A 45 -8.78 13.20 -19.56
CA LEU A 45 -9.45 12.05 -20.14
C LEU A 45 -10.67 11.65 -19.29
N ASP A 46 -11.73 11.20 -19.96
CA ASP A 46 -12.91 10.62 -19.29
C ASP A 46 -12.62 9.16 -18.91
N VAL A 47 -11.83 8.98 -17.84
CA VAL A 47 -11.53 7.65 -17.29
C VAL A 47 -12.59 7.25 -16.28
N SER A 48 -13.07 6.01 -16.36
CA SER A 48 -14.08 5.49 -15.43
C SER A 48 -13.54 5.22 -14.03
N ALA A 49 -12.26 4.89 -13.90
CA ALA A 49 -11.60 4.63 -12.61
C ALA A 49 -10.11 4.91 -12.69
N PHE A 50 -9.52 5.34 -11.56
CA PHE A 50 -8.07 5.47 -11.37
C PHE A 50 -7.73 4.83 -10.04
N VAL A 51 -7.23 3.59 -10.09
CA VAL A 51 -7.01 2.76 -8.90
C VAL A 51 -5.52 2.65 -8.62
N MET A 52 -5.11 2.98 -7.41
CA MET A 52 -3.74 2.87 -6.96
C MET A 52 -3.59 1.80 -5.88
N PHE A 53 -2.58 0.96 -6.03
CA PHE A 53 -2.23 -0.07 -5.07
C PHE A 53 -1.18 0.47 -4.09
N SER A 54 -1.67 0.97 -2.97
CA SER A 54 -0.90 1.43 -1.82
C SER A 54 -0.63 0.28 -0.84
N SER A 55 -0.21 0.60 0.36
CA SER A 55 0.05 -0.36 1.43
C SER A 55 -0.31 0.22 2.78
N MET A 56 -0.77 -0.61 3.69
CA MET A 56 -0.93 -0.25 5.10
C MET A 56 0.36 0.32 5.74
N ALA A 57 1.54 0.01 5.18
CA ALA A 57 2.80 0.61 5.63
C ALA A 57 2.80 2.14 5.56
N GLY A 58 2.07 2.74 4.61
CA GLY A 58 1.88 4.20 4.52
C GLY A 58 1.02 4.76 5.66
N LEU A 59 0.13 3.96 6.22
CA LEU A 59 -0.84 4.35 7.23
C LEU A 59 -0.32 4.14 8.66
N VAL A 60 0.25 2.96 8.94
CA VAL A 60 0.67 2.57 10.29
C VAL A 60 2.19 2.59 10.47
N GLY A 61 2.92 2.82 9.38
CA GLY A 61 4.38 2.66 9.36
C GLY A 61 4.80 1.19 9.19
N SER A 62 6.06 1.01 8.85
CA SER A 62 6.71 -0.30 8.82
C SER A 62 8.18 -0.12 9.13
N SER A 63 8.70 -0.89 10.09
CA SER A 63 10.10 -0.80 10.51
C SER A 63 11.03 -1.13 9.34
N GLY A 64 11.99 -0.24 9.07
CA GLY A 64 12.93 -0.39 7.97
C GLY A 64 12.39 -0.04 6.58
N GLN A 65 11.15 0.43 6.46
CA GLN A 65 10.48 0.71 5.18
C GLN A 65 10.02 2.17 5.04
N ALA A 66 10.77 3.13 5.57
CA ALA A 66 10.36 4.53 5.58
C ALA A 66 10.15 5.11 4.16
N ASN A 67 11.03 4.78 3.20
CA ASN A 67 10.91 5.18 1.80
C ASN A 67 9.68 4.54 1.12
N TYR A 68 9.42 3.27 1.40
CA TYR A 68 8.24 2.56 0.90
C TYR A 68 6.94 3.12 1.51
N ALA A 69 6.92 3.39 2.82
CA ALA A 69 5.80 4.02 3.49
C ALA A 69 5.51 5.41 2.91
N ALA A 70 6.54 6.24 2.73
CA ALA A 70 6.40 7.56 2.11
C ALA A 70 5.84 7.51 0.69
N ALA A 71 6.32 6.57 -0.15
CA ALA A 71 5.81 6.39 -1.50
C ALA A 71 4.33 5.99 -1.52
N ASN A 72 3.89 5.14 -0.59
CA ASN A 72 2.49 4.75 -0.48
C ASN A 72 1.61 5.90 0.05
N SER A 73 2.07 6.65 1.06
CA SER A 73 1.36 7.84 1.53
C SER A 73 1.16 8.89 0.43
N PHE A 74 2.11 9.00 -0.53
CA PHE A 74 1.93 9.85 -1.70
C PHE A 74 0.76 9.35 -2.57
N LEU A 75 0.61 8.05 -2.81
CA LEU A 75 -0.51 7.50 -3.57
C LEU A 75 -1.85 7.83 -2.91
N ASP A 76 -1.91 7.73 -1.59
CA ASP A 76 -3.11 8.02 -0.81
C ASP A 76 -3.48 9.52 -0.93
N ALA A 77 -2.49 10.40 -0.83
CA ALA A 77 -2.67 11.83 -1.02
C ALA A 77 -3.07 12.18 -2.47
N LEU A 78 -2.50 11.49 -3.47
CA LEU A 78 -2.85 11.70 -4.88
C LEU A 78 -4.30 11.31 -5.17
N ALA A 79 -4.82 10.24 -4.55
CA ALA A 79 -6.23 9.88 -4.68
C ALA A 79 -7.14 10.99 -4.15
N ALA A 80 -6.86 11.51 -2.96
CA ALA A 80 -7.59 12.63 -2.37
C ALA A 80 -7.48 13.90 -3.24
N HIS A 81 -6.29 14.20 -3.74
CA HIS A 81 -6.05 15.34 -4.65
C HIS A 81 -6.89 15.22 -5.92
N ARG A 82 -6.88 14.07 -6.59
CA ARG A 82 -7.69 13.86 -7.81
C ARG A 82 -9.17 14.07 -7.55
N ARG A 83 -9.70 13.49 -6.48
CA ARG A 83 -11.13 13.63 -6.12
C ARG A 83 -11.52 15.08 -5.79
N ALA A 84 -10.64 15.82 -5.13
CA ALA A 84 -10.85 17.24 -4.87
C ALA A 84 -10.96 18.09 -6.16
N HIS A 85 -10.44 17.56 -7.28
CA HIS A 85 -10.55 18.18 -8.61
C HIS A 85 -11.63 17.52 -9.50
N GLY A 86 -12.53 16.72 -8.92
CA GLY A 86 -13.61 16.05 -9.66
C GLY A 86 -13.16 14.89 -10.54
N LEU A 87 -11.93 14.39 -10.37
CA LEU A 87 -11.40 13.26 -11.12
C LEU A 87 -11.58 11.96 -10.32
N PRO A 88 -11.94 10.83 -10.98
CA PRO A 88 -12.06 9.56 -10.29
C PRO A 88 -10.70 9.10 -9.77
N ALA A 89 -10.67 8.66 -8.52
CA ALA A 89 -9.50 8.00 -7.94
C ALA A 89 -9.85 7.27 -6.64
N ILE A 90 -9.15 6.17 -6.41
CA ILE A 90 -9.11 5.46 -5.14
C ILE A 90 -7.70 4.91 -4.90
N SER A 91 -7.20 5.01 -3.68
CA SER A 91 -6.00 4.36 -3.21
C SER A 91 -6.36 3.23 -2.25
N LEU A 92 -5.81 2.04 -2.49
CA LEU A 92 -6.06 0.85 -1.68
C LEU A 92 -4.80 0.50 -0.88
N GLY A 93 -4.81 0.81 0.41
CA GLY A 93 -3.75 0.51 1.36
C GLY A 93 -3.79 -0.96 1.78
N TRP A 94 -3.31 -1.86 0.91
CA TRP A 94 -3.36 -3.30 1.12
C TRP A 94 -2.61 -3.77 2.36
N GLY A 95 -3.24 -4.67 3.09
CA GLY A 95 -2.59 -5.51 4.09
C GLY A 95 -1.75 -6.62 3.46
N LEU A 96 -1.40 -7.62 4.27
CA LEU A 96 -0.62 -8.78 3.85
C LEU A 96 -1.48 -9.71 2.97
N TRP A 97 -0.91 -10.20 1.85
CA TRP A 97 -1.50 -11.23 1.01
C TRP A 97 -0.83 -12.57 1.29
N ASP A 98 -1.58 -13.67 1.25
CA ASP A 98 -1.08 -15.04 1.49
C ASP A 98 -0.24 -15.58 0.32
N GLN A 99 -0.44 -15.05 -0.87
CA GLN A 99 0.37 -15.44 -2.03
C GLN A 99 1.74 -14.76 -1.99
N ALA A 100 2.78 -15.57 -2.18
CA ALA A 100 4.13 -15.08 -2.38
C ALA A 100 4.19 -14.17 -3.62
N SER A 101 4.36 -12.88 -3.41
CA SER A 101 4.64 -11.90 -4.45
C SER A 101 6.14 -11.58 -4.46
N ALA A 102 6.61 -10.84 -5.46
CA ALA A 102 7.98 -10.32 -5.45
C ALA A 102 8.28 -9.45 -4.19
N MET A 103 7.24 -8.94 -3.52
CA MET A 103 7.36 -8.15 -2.29
C MET A 103 7.23 -8.99 -1.01
N THR A 104 6.47 -10.09 -1.03
CA THR A 104 6.23 -10.95 0.15
C THR A 104 6.98 -12.27 0.09
N GLY A 105 7.56 -12.62 -1.05
CA GLY A 105 8.31 -13.87 -1.25
C GLY A 105 9.61 -13.98 -0.43
N GLY A 106 10.02 -12.88 0.23
CA GLY A 106 11.13 -12.87 1.19
C GLY A 106 10.71 -13.06 2.65
N LEU A 107 9.39 -13.07 2.96
CA LEU A 107 8.91 -13.31 4.32
C LEU A 107 9.01 -14.81 4.64
N ASP A 108 9.72 -15.13 5.70
CA ASP A 108 9.80 -16.49 6.21
C ASP A 108 8.65 -16.79 7.21
N ALA A 109 8.60 -18.04 7.67
CA ALA A 109 7.58 -18.47 8.64
C ALA A 109 7.68 -17.70 9.97
N ALA A 110 8.86 -17.23 10.36
CA ALA A 110 9.04 -16.45 11.57
C ALA A 110 8.51 -15.02 11.42
N ASP A 111 8.68 -14.41 10.23
CA ASP A 111 8.10 -13.12 9.90
C ASP A 111 6.57 -13.17 9.89
N LEU A 112 5.98 -14.18 9.26
CA LEU A 112 4.54 -14.39 9.24
C LEU A 112 3.98 -14.60 10.66
N ALA A 113 4.67 -15.40 11.48
CA ALA A 113 4.30 -15.61 12.87
C ALA A 113 4.41 -14.32 13.71
N ARG A 114 5.40 -13.46 13.42
CA ARG A 114 5.55 -12.15 14.06
C ARG A 114 4.37 -11.23 13.68
N LEU A 115 4.08 -11.10 12.39
CA LEU A 115 2.96 -10.30 11.89
C LEU A 115 1.63 -10.76 12.48
N GLY A 116 1.41 -12.09 12.57
CA GLY A 116 0.23 -12.66 13.20
C GLY A 116 0.11 -12.30 14.70
N ARG A 117 1.23 -12.29 15.44
CA ARG A 117 1.22 -11.80 16.84
C ARG A 117 0.93 -10.30 16.94
N GLU A 118 1.33 -9.53 15.96
CA GLU A 118 1.03 -8.10 15.84
C GLU A 118 -0.39 -7.83 15.32
N GLY A 119 -1.20 -8.87 15.12
CA GLY A 119 -2.58 -8.77 14.67
C GLY A 119 -2.74 -8.62 13.16
N VAL A 120 -1.68 -8.72 12.37
CA VAL A 120 -1.76 -8.67 10.90
C VAL A 120 -1.91 -10.07 10.34
N LEU A 121 -3.06 -10.36 9.74
CA LEU A 121 -3.37 -11.64 9.12
C LEU A 121 -3.29 -11.54 7.60
N ALA A 122 -2.89 -12.63 6.95
CA ALA A 122 -2.85 -12.69 5.51
C ALA A 122 -4.26 -12.78 4.92
N LEU A 123 -4.48 -12.05 3.82
CA LEU A 123 -5.66 -12.16 2.95
C LEU A 123 -5.41 -13.24 1.90
N SER A 124 -6.36 -14.14 1.73
CA SER A 124 -6.38 -14.99 0.53
C SER A 124 -6.68 -14.15 -0.71
N THR A 125 -6.31 -14.65 -1.87
CA THR A 125 -6.62 -13.98 -3.14
C THR A 125 -8.12 -13.78 -3.32
N ALA A 126 -8.95 -14.74 -2.90
CA ALA A 126 -10.40 -14.61 -3.00
C ALA A 126 -10.93 -13.46 -2.12
N GLU A 127 -10.52 -13.41 -0.84
CA GLU A 127 -10.88 -12.31 0.06
C GLU A 127 -10.40 -10.94 -0.47
N ALA A 128 -9.18 -10.88 -1.00
CA ALA A 128 -8.65 -9.64 -1.54
C ALA A 128 -9.45 -9.15 -2.77
N LEU A 129 -9.88 -10.04 -3.65
CA LEU A 129 -10.72 -9.68 -4.81
C LEU A 129 -12.11 -9.22 -4.37
N GLU A 130 -12.72 -9.86 -3.39
CA GLU A 130 -14.01 -9.42 -2.81
C GLU A 130 -13.91 -8.02 -2.18
N LEU A 131 -12.80 -7.76 -1.46
CA LEU A 131 -12.53 -6.43 -0.91
C LEU A 131 -12.26 -5.40 -1.99
N PHE A 132 -11.60 -5.78 -3.08
CA PHE A 132 -11.41 -4.91 -4.24
C PHE A 132 -12.74 -4.51 -4.86
N ASP A 133 -13.61 -5.48 -5.14
CA ASP A 133 -14.94 -5.22 -5.71
C ASP A 133 -15.76 -4.32 -4.79
N THR A 134 -15.71 -4.57 -3.48
CA THR A 134 -16.34 -3.72 -2.47
C THR A 134 -15.78 -2.30 -2.49
N ALA A 135 -14.46 -2.15 -2.59
CA ALA A 135 -13.81 -0.85 -2.62
C ALA A 135 -14.21 -0.01 -3.83
N MET A 136 -14.51 -0.66 -4.96
CA MET A 136 -14.91 0.04 -6.19
C MET A 136 -16.29 0.71 -6.12
N ILE A 137 -17.12 0.34 -5.15
CA ILE A 137 -18.45 0.95 -4.94
C ILE A 137 -18.51 1.87 -3.73
N VAL A 138 -17.46 1.94 -2.92
CA VAL A 138 -17.38 2.84 -1.76
C VAL A 138 -16.88 4.21 -2.21
N ASP A 139 -17.58 5.26 -1.80
CA ASP A 139 -17.27 6.64 -2.19
C ASP A 139 -16.24 7.30 -1.26
N GLU A 140 -15.04 6.70 -1.19
CA GLU A 140 -13.91 7.20 -0.40
C GLU A 140 -12.63 7.25 -1.24
N PRO A 141 -11.76 8.25 -1.05
CA PRO A 141 -10.49 8.35 -1.77
C PRO A 141 -9.47 7.31 -1.34
N PHE A 142 -9.58 6.81 -0.12
CA PHE A 142 -8.65 5.85 0.46
C PHE A 142 -9.40 4.79 1.27
N LEU A 143 -9.05 3.55 1.05
CA LEU A 143 -9.49 2.40 1.86
C LEU A 143 -8.28 1.53 2.20
N ALA A 144 -8.35 0.85 3.34
CA ALA A 144 -7.30 -0.08 3.80
C ALA A 144 -7.84 -1.52 3.83
N PRO A 145 -7.85 -2.23 2.70
CA PRO A 145 -8.29 -3.61 2.64
C PRO A 145 -7.26 -4.51 3.37
N ALA A 146 -7.61 -4.95 4.57
CA ALA A 146 -6.71 -5.73 5.41
C ALA A 146 -7.50 -6.65 6.33
N ARG A 147 -6.86 -7.74 6.75
CA ARG A 147 -7.37 -8.64 7.77
C ARG A 147 -6.62 -8.41 9.07
N ILE A 148 -7.32 -7.84 10.06
CA ILE A 148 -6.72 -7.45 11.35
C ILE A 148 -7.39 -8.20 12.49
N ASP A 149 -6.60 -8.89 13.31
CA ASP A 149 -7.03 -9.40 14.60
C ASP A 149 -6.83 -8.30 15.66
N LEU A 150 -7.91 -7.57 15.95
CA LEU A 150 -7.88 -6.49 16.93
C LEU A 150 -7.57 -6.99 18.34
N THR A 151 -7.89 -8.25 18.66
CA THR A 151 -7.60 -8.84 19.98
C THR A 151 -6.10 -9.06 20.14
N ALA A 152 -5.48 -9.69 19.13
CA ALA A 152 -4.03 -9.88 19.11
C ALA A 152 -3.29 -8.54 19.09
N LEU A 153 -3.73 -7.59 18.26
CA LEU A 153 -3.16 -6.25 18.19
C LEU A 153 -3.16 -5.55 19.56
N ARG A 154 -4.28 -5.56 20.28
CA ARG A 154 -4.41 -4.94 21.60
C ARG A 154 -3.58 -5.65 22.69
N ALA A 155 -3.40 -6.97 22.56
CA ALA A 155 -2.65 -7.76 23.54
C ALA A 155 -1.14 -7.58 23.43
N HIS A 156 -0.62 -7.30 22.23
CA HIS A 156 0.83 -7.34 21.96
C HIS A 156 1.44 -5.98 21.56
N ALA A 157 0.63 -5.00 21.19
CA ALA A 157 1.14 -3.70 20.80
C ALA A 157 1.66 -2.91 22.00
N VAL A 158 2.90 -2.40 21.90
CA VAL A 158 3.48 -1.44 22.87
C VAL A 158 2.67 -0.14 22.86
N ALA A 159 2.16 0.24 21.69
CA ALA A 159 1.16 1.30 21.53
C ALA A 159 0.24 0.90 20.36
N VAL A 160 -1.05 0.81 20.63
CA VAL A 160 -2.05 0.59 19.56
C VAL A 160 -2.12 1.86 18.73
N PRO A 161 -1.97 1.77 17.39
CA PRO A 161 -2.12 2.95 16.55
C PRO A 161 -3.47 3.65 16.82
N PRO A 162 -3.54 4.99 16.87
CA PRO A 162 -4.74 5.73 17.26
C PRO A 162 -6.01 5.33 16.49
N MET A 163 -5.89 4.92 15.25
CA MET A 163 -7.00 4.46 14.41
C MET A 163 -7.66 3.16 14.90
N PHE A 164 -6.98 2.37 15.76
CA PHE A 164 -7.51 1.13 16.35
C PHE A 164 -7.80 1.28 17.85
N SER A 165 -7.58 2.47 18.42
CA SER A 165 -7.86 2.80 19.82
C SER A 165 -9.27 3.41 19.92
N THR A 166 -10.26 2.60 20.20
CA THR A 166 -11.62 3.01 20.58
C THR A 166 -11.95 2.51 21.96
#